data_8f8c433751cadb52983326645b27ec63
#
_entry.id   8f8c433751cadb52983326645b27ec63
#
_cell.length_a   1.000
_cell.length_b   1.000
_cell.length_c   1.000
_cell.angle_alpha   90.00
_cell.angle_beta   90.00
_cell.angle_gamma   90.00
#
_symmetry.space_group_name_H-M   'P 1'
#
loop_
_entity.id
_entity.type
_entity.pdbx_description
1 polymer ?
#
loop_
_entity_poly.entity_id
_entity_poly.type
_entity_poly.pdbx_seq_one_letter_code
_entity_poly.pdbx_strand_id
1 'polypeptide(L)'
;MNKIYDYNIYAAMRQLGVTRLRTKQSKVLACILQNRDVLVRLCTGGGKSLLFQLPALLDEPGQLTLVFSPLLALQEDQVSALKKKGVRAALLNSSLSKRRHAATLRDFVQNG
;
A
#
# COMPACT_ATOMS: atom_id res chain seq x y z
N MET A 1 1.44 24.63 -4.48
CA MET A 1 0.63 23.55 -5.07
C MET A 1 0.87 22.25 -4.31
N ASN A 2 -0.19 21.54 -3.95
CA ASN A 2 -0.05 20.27 -3.24
C ASN A 2 0.41 19.19 -4.24
N LYS A 3 1.62 18.68 -4.06
CA LYS A 3 2.27 17.75 -4.97
C LYS A 3 1.51 16.43 -5.16
N ILE A 4 0.63 16.11 -4.22
CA ILE A 4 -0.17 14.89 -4.30
C ILE A 4 -1.08 14.84 -5.54
N TYR A 5 -1.51 16.00 -6.03
CA TYR A 5 -2.38 16.08 -7.19
C TYR A 5 -1.64 16.07 -8.54
N ASP A 6 -0.31 16.03 -8.50
CA ASP A 6 0.49 15.86 -9.72
C ASP A 6 0.49 14.42 -10.21
N TYR A 7 0.00 13.49 -9.41
CA TYR A 7 -0.12 12.07 -9.73
C TYR A 7 -1.56 11.74 -10.12
N ASN A 8 -1.74 10.63 -10.77
CA ASN A 8 -3.08 10.14 -11.11
C ASN A 8 -3.77 9.54 -9.88
N ILE A 9 -3.90 10.37 -8.85
CA ILE A 9 -4.39 9.95 -7.54
C ILE A 9 -5.86 9.52 -7.57
N TYR A 10 -6.66 10.15 -8.42
CA TYR A 10 -8.10 9.85 -8.46
C TYR A 10 -8.39 8.44 -8.95
N ALA A 11 -7.62 7.95 -9.92
CA ALA A 11 -7.75 6.57 -10.39
C ALA A 11 -7.36 5.58 -9.30
N ALA A 12 -6.27 5.85 -8.58
CA ALA A 12 -5.83 5.00 -7.47
C ALA A 12 -6.83 5.01 -6.32
N MET A 13 -7.35 6.18 -5.96
CA MET A 13 -8.38 6.30 -4.94
C MET A 13 -9.63 5.50 -5.31
N ARG A 14 -10.05 5.60 -6.56
CA ARG A 14 -11.23 4.87 -7.06
C ARG A 14 -11.02 3.37 -6.94
N GLN A 15 -9.84 2.88 -7.29
CA GLN A 15 -9.51 1.47 -7.19
C GLN A 15 -9.58 0.98 -5.74
N LEU A 16 -9.17 1.82 -4.79
CA LEU A 16 -9.22 1.48 -3.36
C LEU A 16 -10.59 1.76 -2.73
N GLY A 17 -11.54 2.29 -3.49
CA GLY A 17 -12.87 2.59 -2.99
C GLY A 17 -12.93 3.85 -2.13
N VAL A 18 -12.00 4.77 -2.32
CA VAL A 18 -11.91 6.02 -1.57
C VAL A 18 -12.38 7.17 -2.44
N THR A 19 -13.35 7.92 -1.95
CA THR A 19 -13.89 9.07 -2.68
C THR A 19 -13.27 10.39 -2.24
N ARG A 20 -12.72 10.45 -1.02
CA ARG A 20 -12.20 11.68 -0.43
C ARG A 20 -11.09 11.37 0.57
N LEU A 21 -10.04 12.16 0.54
CA LEU A 21 -8.95 12.07 1.52
C LEU A 21 -9.27 12.97 2.72
N ARG A 22 -9.02 12.44 3.92
CA ARG A 22 -9.07 13.25 5.14
C ARG A 22 -7.84 14.16 5.18
N THR A 23 -7.94 15.28 5.91
CA THR A 23 -6.87 16.26 6.00
C THR A 23 -5.54 15.65 6.44
N LYS A 24 -5.57 14.80 7.48
CA LYS A 24 -4.35 14.13 7.97
C LYS A 24 -3.78 13.16 6.95
N GLN A 25 -4.63 12.47 6.22
CA GLN A 25 -4.19 11.57 5.15
C GLN A 25 -3.48 12.34 4.03
N SER A 26 -4.04 13.44 3.59
CA SER A 26 -3.43 14.28 2.55
C SER A 26 -2.06 14.78 2.95
N LYS A 27 -1.91 15.24 4.19
CA LYS A 27 -0.63 15.74 4.70
C LYS A 27 0.45 14.66 4.72
N VAL A 28 0.09 13.46 5.20
CA VAL A 28 1.03 12.34 5.28
C VAL A 28 1.42 11.87 3.88
N LEU A 29 0.44 11.73 3.01
CA LEU A 29 0.68 11.28 1.63
C LEU A 29 1.58 12.25 0.87
N ALA A 30 1.40 13.56 1.07
CA ALA A 30 2.26 14.57 0.46
C ALA A 30 3.72 14.39 0.91
N CYS A 31 3.96 14.09 2.18
CA CYS A 31 5.31 13.81 2.68
C CYS A 31 5.90 12.55 2.05
N ILE A 32 5.11 11.49 1.99
CA ILE A 32 5.56 10.20 1.43
C ILE A 32 5.93 10.37 -0.05
N LEU A 33 5.11 11.06 -0.82
CA LEU A 33 5.35 11.28 -2.25
C LEU A 33 6.54 12.18 -2.52
N GLN A 34 6.99 12.93 -1.52
CA GLN A 34 8.22 13.72 -1.57
C GLN A 34 9.45 12.93 -1.12
N ASN A 35 9.33 11.62 -0.94
CA ASN A 35 10.38 10.73 -0.46
C ASN A 35 10.89 11.08 0.94
N ARG A 36 9.99 11.53 1.80
CA ARG A 36 10.31 11.85 3.20
C ARG A 36 9.88 10.71 4.11
N ASP A 37 10.67 10.45 5.12
CA ASP A 37 10.31 9.51 6.18
C ASP A 37 9.25 10.17 7.07
N VAL A 38 8.21 9.40 7.43
CA VAL A 38 7.09 9.92 8.21
C VAL A 38 6.73 8.92 9.31
N LEU A 39 6.63 9.43 10.54
CA LEU A 39 6.05 8.68 11.64
C LEU A 39 4.62 9.15 11.85
N VAL A 40 3.66 8.23 11.72
CA VAL A 40 2.24 8.58 11.80
C VAL A 40 1.58 7.85 12.95
N ARG A 41 0.88 8.61 13.78
CA ARG A 41 0.07 8.06 14.85
C ARG A 41 -1.39 8.45 14.61
N LEU A 42 -2.21 7.47 14.31
CA LEU A 42 -3.65 7.66 14.10
C LEU A 42 -4.42 6.69 14.99
N CYS A 43 -5.60 7.12 15.42
CA CYS A 43 -6.51 6.24 16.17
C CYS A 43 -7.08 5.16 15.27
N THR A 44 -7.65 4.13 15.89
CA THR A 44 -8.38 3.07 15.17
C THR A 44 -9.49 3.71 14.33
N GLY A 45 -9.58 3.29 13.07
CA GLY A 45 -10.53 3.90 12.13
C GLY A 45 -10.05 5.18 11.47
N GLY A 46 -8.79 5.58 11.70
CA GLY A 46 -8.21 6.80 11.11
C GLY A 46 -7.78 6.67 9.65
N GLY A 47 -7.98 5.51 9.03
CA GLY A 47 -7.62 5.30 7.63
C GLY A 47 -6.14 5.05 7.40
N LYS A 48 -5.48 4.35 8.32
CA LYS A 48 -4.03 4.08 8.24
C LYS A 48 -3.61 3.29 7.01
N SER A 49 -4.40 2.31 6.62
CA SER A 49 -4.06 1.43 5.50
C SER A 49 -3.90 2.20 4.19
N LEU A 50 -4.67 3.24 3.99
CA LEU A 50 -4.59 4.07 2.80
C LEU A 50 -3.22 4.73 2.65
N LEU A 51 -2.54 5.00 3.77
CA LEU A 51 -1.26 5.71 3.78
C LEU A 51 -0.13 4.91 3.13
N PHE A 52 -0.22 3.60 3.08
CA PHE A 52 0.75 2.79 2.34
C PHE A 52 0.17 2.20 1.05
N GLN A 53 -1.14 1.97 0.99
CA GLN A 53 -1.77 1.40 -0.20
C GLN A 53 -1.81 2.40 -1.36
N LEU A 54 -2.16 3.66 -1.08
CA LEU A 54 -2.26 4.66 -2.12
C LEU A 54 -0.90 4.98 -2.76
N PRO A 55 0.18 5.23 -1.98
CA PRO A 55 1.49 5.43 -2.61
C PRO A 55 1.95 4.24 -3.45
N ALA A 56 1.64 3.01 -3.01
CA ALA A 56 2.00 1.82 -3.77
C ALA A 56 1.39 1.81 -5.17
N LEU A 57 0.15 2.28 -5.30
CA LEU A 57 -0.53 2.37 -6.60
C LEU A 57 -0.05 3.55 -7.45
N LEU A 58 0.61 4.53 -6.85
CA LEU A 58 1.14 5.69 -7.54
C LEU A 58 2.60 5.52 -7.96
N ASP A 59 3.26 4.46 -7.49
CA ASP A 59 4.63 4.18 -7.84
C ASP A 59 4.77 3.84 -9.32
N GLU A 60 5.95 4.10 -9.86
CA GLU A 60 6.26 3.75 -11.24
C GLU A 60 6.26 2.23 -11.43
N PRO A 61 5.93 1.75 -12.64
CA PRO A 61 6.00 0.32 -12.95
C PRO A 61 7.36 -0.28 -12.59
N GLY A 62 7.34 -1.45 -11.98
CA GLY A 62 8.55 -2.13 -11.56
C GLY A 62 8.99 -1.83 -10.13
N GLN A 63 8.33 -0.91 -9.45
CA GLN A 63 8.60 -0.65 -8.04
C GLN A 63 7.76 -1.53 -7.13
N LEU A 64 8.30 -1.81 -5.95
CA LEU A 64 7.70 -2.73 -4.99
C LEU A 64 7.54 -2.02 -3.65
N THR A 65 6.36 -2.10 -3.07
CA THR A 65 6.09 -1.59 -1.73
C THR A 65 6.06 -2.75 -0.74
N LEU A 66 6.88 -2.65 0.30
CA LEU A 66 6.92 -3.64 1.37
C LEU A 66 6.20 -3.10 2.59
N VAL A 67 5.30 -3.90 3.15
CA VAL A 67 4.55 -3.55 4.35
C VAL A 67 4.85 -4.56 5.43
N PHE A 68 5.33 -4.09 6.58
CA PHE A 68 5.60 -4.93 7.74
C PHE A 68 4.46 -4.78 8.74
N SER A 69 3.82 -5.87 9.09
CA SER A 69 2.74 -5.89 10.06
C SER A 69 2.99 -7.01 11.08
N PRO A 70 2.82 -6.73 12.38
CA PRO A 70 3.08 -7.74 13.41
C PRO A 70 1.96 -8.77 13.56
N LEU A 71 0.78 -8.53 12.99
CA LEU A 71 -0.39 -9.38 13.17
C LEU A 71 -0.67 -10.16 11.88
N LEU A 72 -0.49 -11.48 11.92
CA LEU A 72 -0.66 -12.36 10.75
C LEU A 72 -2.09 -12.30 10.19
N ALA A 73 -3.10 -12.29 11.07
CA ALA A 73 -4.49 -12.24 10.63
C ALA A 73 -4.79 -10.95 9.85
N LEU A 74 -4.25 -9.82 10.30
CA LEU A 74 -4.41 -8.55 9.58
C LEU A 74 -3.69 -8.56 8.24
N GLN A 75 -2.54 -9.22 8.15
CA GLN A 75 -1.83 -9.36 6.88
C GLN A 75 -2.69 -10.08 5.86
N GLU A 76 -3.30 -11.20 6.24
CA GLU A 76 -4.15 -11.99 5.37
C GLU A 76 -5.38 -11.20 4.92
N ASP A 77 -6.03 -10.51 5.85
CA ASP A 77 -7.20 -9.70 5.56
C ASP A 77 -6.87 -8.57 4.58
N GLN A 78 -5.75 -7.90 4.78
CA GLN A 78 -5.33 -6.81 3.89
C GLN A 78 -5.01 -7.29 2.49
N VAL A 79 -4.29 -8.39 2.37
CA VAL A 79 -3.97 -8.97 1.05
C VAL A 79 -5.24 -9.40 0.34
N SER A 80 -6.14 -10.08 1.04
CA SER A 80 -7.42 -10.51 0.47
C SER A 80 -8.25 -9.32 -0.01
N ALA A 81 -8.34 -8.28 0.79
CA ALA A 81 -9.10 -7.08 0.44
C ALA A 81 -8.52 -6.37 -0.79
N LEU A 82 -7.20 -6.28 -0.88
CA LEU A 82 -6.53 -5.67 -2.02
C LEU A 82 -6.74 -6.47 -3.30
N LYS A 83 -6.64 -7.79 -3.22
CA LYS A 83 -6.90 -8.66 -4.38
C LYS A 83 -8.32 -8.49 -4.91
N LYS A 84 -9.30 -8.34 -4.03
CA LYS A 84 -10.68 -8.11 -4.42
C LYS A 84 -10.85 -6.78 -5.17
N LYS A 85 -9.99 -5.83 -4.91
CA LYS A 85 -10.00 -4.51 -5.57
C LYS A 85 -9.14 -4.49 -6.84
N GLY A 86 -8.60 -5.63 -7.26
CA GLY A 86 -7.77 -5.72 -8.44
C GLY A 86 -6.35 -5.27 -8.23
N VAL A 87 -5.92 -5.11 -6.98
CA VAL A 87 -4.55 -4.71 -6.66
C VAL A 87 -3.68 -5.94 -6.52
N ARG A 88 -2.50 -5.91 -7.12
CA ARG A 88 -1.55 -7.00 -7.02
C ARG A 88 -0.88 -6.96 -5.65
N ALA A 89 -1.13 -7.96 -4.84
CA ALA A 89 -0.62 -8.06 -3.48
C ALA A 89 -0.28 -9.50 -3.15
N ALA A 90 0.71 -9.71 -2.31
CA ALA A 90 1.09 -11.03 -1.87
C ALA A 90 1.53 -11.02 -0.41
N LEU A 91 1.43 -12.19 0.20
CA LEU A 91 1.74 -12.40 1.60
C LEU A 91 3.09 -13.11 1.72
N LEU A 92 3.96 -12.58 2.58
CA LEU A 92 5.22 -13.21 2.95
C LEU A 92 5.28 -13.29 4.46
N ASN A 93 5.05 -14.47 5.02
CA ASN A 93 5.18 -14.69 6.46
C ASN A 93 5.58 -16.15 6.75
N SER A 94 5.70 -16.47 8.02
CA SER A 94 6.16 -17.79 8.46
C SER A 94 5.21 -18.93 8.10
N SER A 95 3.98 -18.63 7.69
CA SER A 95 3.03 -19.67 7.24
C SER A 95 3.37 -20.21 5.86
N LEU A 96 4.21 -19.52 5.08
CA LEU A 96 4.63 -19.96 3.77
C LEU A 96 5.91 -20.81 3.86
N SER A 97 6.01 -21.83 3.01
CA SER A 97 7.25 -22.58 2.88
C SER A 97 8.35 -21.71 2.25
N LYS A 98 9.61 -22.10 2.45
CA LYS A 98 10.74 -21.38 1.85
C LYS A 98 10.62 -21.30 0.32
N ARG A 99 10.12 -22.37 -0.30
CA ARG A 99 9.91 -22.42 -1.74
C ARG A 99 8.89 -21.37 -2.20
N ARG A 100 7.79 -21.25 -1.48
CA ARG A 100 6.74 -20.26 -1.78
C ARG A 100 7.23 -18.85 -1.56
N HIS A 101 8.00 -18.61 -0.50
CA HIS A 101 8.63 -17.30 -0.28
C HIS A 101 9.48 -16.89 -1.47
N ALA A 102 10.38 -17.78 -1.91
CA ALA A 102 11.25 -17.51 -3.04
C ALA A 102 10.47 -17.27 -4.34
N ALA A 103 9.44 -18.08 -4.59
CA ALA A 103 8.62 -17.95 -5.77
C ALA A 103 7.86 -16.63 -5.79
N THR A 104 7.28 -16.24 -4.66
CA THR A 104 6.53 -14.99 -4.53
C THR A 104 7.44 -13.78 -4.74
N LEU A 105 8.60 -13.76 -4.10
CA LEU A 105 9.56 -12.67 -4.27
C LEU A 105 10.02 -12.55 -5.73
N ARG A 106 10.32 -13.69 -6.35
CA ARG A 106 10.76 -13.71 -7.76
C ARG A 106 9.67 -13.13 -8.67
N ASP A 107 8.43 -13.53 -8.47
CA ASP A 107 7.31 -13.04 -9.27
C ASP A 107 7.16 -11.53 -9.14
N PHE A 108 7.20 -10.99 -7.91
CA PHE A 108 7.05 -9.57 -7.69
C PHE A 108 8.22 -8.75 -8.22
N VAL A 109 9.44 -9.28 -8.12
CA VAL A 109 10.63 -8.58 -8.63
C VAL A 109 10.65 -8.57 -10.16
N GLN A 110 10.29 -9.68 -10.80
CA GLN A 110 10.35 -9.82 -12.26
C GLN A 110 9.15 -9.22 -12.98
N ASN A 111 7.97 -9.34 -12.38
CA ASN A 111 6.70 -8.98 -13.03
C ASN A 111 5.97 -7.85 -12.30
N GLY A 112 6.62 -7.23 -11.37
CA GLY A 112 6.05 -6.21 -10.47
C GLY A 112 5.61 -4.88 -11.06
#